data_f8bdd36333b61f10a841c40c2623ee6d
#
_entry.id   f8bdd36333b61f10a841c40c2623ee6d
#
_cell.length_a   1.000
_cell.length_b   1.000
_cell.length_c   1.000
_cell.angle_alpha   90.00
_cell.angle_beta   90.00
_cell.angle_gamma   90.00
#
_symmetry.space_group_name_H-M   'P 1'
#
loop_
_entity.id
_entity.type
_entity.pdbx_description
1 polymer ?
#
loop_
_entity_poly.entity_id
_entity_poly.type
_entity_poly.pdbx_seq_one_letter_code
_entity_poly.pdbx_strand_id
1 'polypeptide(L)'
;MRDDLKAAITQRLIDDYALKPRGDWLQKGRCPECGHKELYAPADAPWLIRCGRENKCGAELHVKELYPDLFASWSKRYKVTKASPHAAADGYLREGRGFDLKRLKGTYTQESYVDHEKKLSTATVRFALAGGSYWERLIDHPERFDSMKARFAPGKARAGMWWQLPDTEQMPETLWLAEGIFDAIALELNGIPARALLSSNNYPRLALDALAEQCSKAGCKRPVLVWALDHD
;
A
#
# COMPACT_ATOMS: atom_id res chain seq x y z
N MET A 1 15.12 4.55 0.19
CA MET A 1 14.35 5.81 0.39
C MET A 1 15.07 6.92 -0.34
N ARG A 2 14.36 7.85 -0.95
CA ARG A 2 15.01 9.05 -1.46
C ARG A 2 15.46 9.91 -0.28
N ASP A 3 16.70 10.32 -0.30
CA ASP A 3 17.32 11.08 0.79
C ASP A 3 16.61 12.41 1.08
N ASP A 4 16.02 13.03 0.04
CA ASP A 4 15.24 14.26 0.16
C ASP A 4 13.92 14.09 0.94
N LEU A 5 13.17 12.98 0.75
CA LEU A 5 11.95 12.71 1.51
C LEU A 5 12.28 12.37 2.96
N LYS A 6 13.28 11.54 3.16
CA LYS A 6 13.77 11.19 4.50
C LYS A 6 14.21 12.45 5.26
N ALA A 7 15.00 13.32 4.61
CA ALA A 7 15.41 14.57 5.20
C ALA A 7 14.23 15.47 5.56
N ALA A 8 13.24 15.61 4.66
CA ALA A 8 12.04 16.40 4.92
C ALA A 8 11.21 15.85 6.08
N ILE A 9 11.03 14.52 6.17
CA ILE A 9 10.34 13.88 7.29
C ILE A 9 11.11 14.09 8.58
N THR A 10 12.41 13.82 8.58
CA THR A 10 13.25 13.96 9.77
C THR A 10 13.21 15.39 10.30
N GLN A 11 13.30 16.39 9.43
CA GLN A 11 13.22 17.78 9.82
C GLN A 11 11.87 18.13 10.46
N ARG A 12 10.76 17.72 9.82
CA ARG A 12 9.40 17.91 10.39
C ARG A 12 9.25 17.26 11.75
N LEU A 13 9.76 16.04 11.93
CA LEU A 13 9.71 15.35 13.23
C LEU A 13 10.52 16.04 14.30
N ILE A 14 11.65 16.65 13.96
CA ILE A 14 12.45 17.46 14.87
C ILE A 14 11.70 18.72 15.25
N ASP A 15 11.12 19.42 14.29
CA ASP A 15 10.44 20.70 14.51
C ASP A 15 9.15 20.53 15.32
N ASP A 16 8.32 19.55 14.99
CA ASP A 16 6.99 19.37 15.58
C ASP A 16 7.02 18.63 16.93
N TYR A 17 7.92 17.64 17.09
CA TYR A 17 7.96 16.77 18.27
C TYR A 17 9.24 16.91 19.09
N ALA A 18 10.16 17.78 18.70
CA ALA A 18 11.46 17.98 19.33
C ALA A 18 12.31 16.68 19.42
N LEU A 19 12.16 15.78 18.44
CA LEU A 19 12.97 14.59 18.33
C LEU A 19 14.44 14.95 18.12
N LYS A 20 15.34 14.17 18.69
CA LYS A 20 16.78 14.39 18.61
C LYS A 20 17.45 13.21 17.91
N PRO A 21 18.26 13.44 16.86
CA PRO A 21 19.09 12.41 16.26
C PRO A 21 20.10 11.86 17.25
N ARG A 22 20.19 10.52 17.33
CA ARG A 22 21.10 9.82 18.25
C ARG A 22 21.45 8.44 17.68
N GLY A 23 22.56 8.34 16.95
CA GLY A 23 22.93 7.14 16.22
C GLY A 23 21.83 6.76 15.20
N ASP A 24 21.37 5.53 15.26
CA ASP A 24 20.36 4.98 14.33
C ASP A 24 18.92 5.39 14.71
N TRP A 25 18.74 6.28 15.67
CA TRP A 25 17.44 6.66 16.19
C TRP A 25 17.21 8.17 16.26
N LEU A 26 15.94 8.55 16.08
CA LEU A 26 15.39 9.84 16.51
C LEU A 26 14.72 9.60 17.86
N GLN A 27 15.12 10.29 18.90
CA GLN A 27 14.71 9.98 20.28
C GLN A 27 14.33 11.22 21.08
N LYS A 28 13.72 10.99 22.25
CA LYS A 28 13.35 12.02 23.25
C LYS A 28 12.38 13.07 22.72
N GLY A 29 11.57 12.71 21.72
CA GLY A 29 10.49 13.56 21.26
C GLY A 29 9.35 13.64 22.26
N ARG A 30 8.62 14.75 22.26
CA ARG A 30 7.42 14.93 23.09
C ARG A 30 6.25 14.19 22.46
N CYS A 31 5.69 13.24 23.18
CA CYS A 31 4.50 12.51 22.76
C CYS A 31 3.26 13.42 22.82
N PRO A 32 2.45 13.54 21.74
CA PRO A 32 1.24 14.35 21.74
C PRO A 32 0.15 13.79 22.65
N GLU A 33 0.10 12.46 22.82
CA GLU A 33 -0.92 11.78 23.63
C GLU A 33 -0.68 11.91 25.13
N CYS A 34 0.58 11.73 25.58
CA CYS A 34 0.87 11.73 27.02
C CYS A 34 1.80 12.85 27.48
N GLY A 35 2.30 13.71 26.61
CA GLY A 35 3.16 14.85 26.89
C GLY A 35 4.60 14.52 27.34
N HIS A 36 4.94 13.23 27.51
CA HIS A 36 6.27 12.80 27.96
C HIS A 36 7.29 12.77 26.82
N LYS A 37 8.58 12.92 27.16
CA LYS A 37 9.70 12.93 26.22
C LYS A 37 10.17 11.50 25.91
N GLU A 38 9.27 10.67 25.41
CA GLU A 38 9.48 9.24 25.17
C GLU A 38 9.20 8.83 23.72
N LEU A 39 8.96 9.80 22.81
CA LEU A 39 8.83 9.46 21.39
C LEU A 39 10.17 9.07 20.79
N TYR A 40 10.14 8.07 19.92
CA TYR A 40 11.28 7.61 19.14
C TYR A 40 10.86 7.08 17.78
N ALA A 41 11.78 7.07 16.83
CA ALA A 41 11.65 6.45 15.50
C ALA A 41 13.04 6.02 15.00
N PRO A 42 13.13 5.00 14.11
CA PRO A 42 14.37 4.68 13.39
C PRO A 42 14.80 5.85 12.52
N ALA A 43 16.08 6.24 12.56
CA ALA A 43 16.59 7.38 11.79
C ALA A 43 16.73 7.07 10.29
N ASP A 44 16.92 5.79 9.92
CA ASP A 44 17.02 5.32 8.54
C ASP A 44 15.66 5.19 7.84
N ALA A 45 14.59 4.91 8.62
CA ALA A 45 13.24 4.67 8.14
C ALA A 45 12.17 5.25 9.07
N PRO A 46 12.04 6.59 9.21
CA PRO A 46 11.17 7.24 10.20
C PRO A 46 9.69 7.25 9.77
N TRP A 47 9.12 6.10 9.40
CA TRP A 47 7.74 5.99 8.94
C TRP A 47 6.70 5.88 10.05
N LEU A 48 7.13 5.36 11.19
CA LEU A 48 6.33 5.11 12.37
C LEU A 48 7.08 5.64 13.58
N ILE A 49 6.41 6.49 14.36
CA ILE A 49 6.92 7.06 15.59
C ILE A 49 6.18 6.39 16.73
N ARG A 50 6.90 5.94 17.73
CA ARG A 50 6.34 5.24 18.88
C ARG A 50 6.63 5.96 20.19
N CYS A 51 5.70 5.84 21.12
CA CYS A 51 5.93 6.26 22.49
C CYS A 51 6.52 5.11 23.32
N GLY A 52 7.71 5.29 23.90
CA GLY A 52 8.37 4.28 24.72
C GLY A 52 7.64 3.91 26.02
N ARG A 53 6.55 4.59 26.36
CA ARG A 53 5.67 4.25 27.49
C ARG A 53 4.60 3.24 27.09
N GLU A 54 5.00 2.11 26.54
CA GLU A 54 4.12 1.10 25.96
C GLU A 54 2.96 0.71 26.88
N ASN A 55 3.22 0.44 28.16
CA ASN A 55 2.20 0.01 29.12
C ASN A 55 1.29 1.16 29.66
N LYS A 56 1.57 2.43 29.31
CA LYS A 56 0.82 3.60 29.85
C LYS A 56 0.26 4.50 28.77
N CYS A 57 0.84 4.48 27.58
CA CYS A 57 0.47 5.34 26.46
C CYS A 57 0.36 4.51 25.17
N GLY A 58 1.45 3.83 24.77
CA GLY A 58 1.51 2.97 23.59
C GLY A 58 1.22 3.69 22.25
N ALA A 59 1.27 5.03 22.23
CA ALA A 59 0.94 5.79 21.01
C ALA A 59 1.85 5.42 19.85
N GLU A 60 1.24 5.14 18.69
CA GLU A 60 1.88 4.95 17.41
C GLU A 60 1.38 6.02 16.44
N LEU A 61 2.31 6.77 15.84
CA LEU A 61 1.99 7.88 14.95
C LEU A 61 2.57 7.58 13.56
N HIS A 62 1.70 7.46 12.58
CA HIS A 62 2.11 7.22 11.19
C HIS A 62 2.47 8.54 10.49
N VAL A 63 3.72 8.67 10.09
CA VAL A 63 4.25 9.88 9.42
C VAL A 63 3.44 10.28 8.19
N LYS A 64 2.85 9.32 7.49
CA LYS A 64 1.98 9.59 6.36
C LYS A 64 0.68 10.30 6.74
N GLU A 65 0.17 10.04 7.95
CA GLU A 65 -1.04 10.69 8.47
C GLU A 65 -0.69 12.08 9.02
N LEU A 66 0.47 12.19 9.65
CA LEU A 66 0.96 13.47 10.19
C LEU A 66 1.30 14.47 9.08
N TYR A 67 1.91 13.99 7.99
CA TYR A 67 2.43 14.85 6.91
C TYR A 67 1.93 14.42 5.53
N PRO A 68 0.62 14.43 5.28
CA PRO A 68 0.05 14.01 4.00
C PRO A 68 0.59 14.85 2.82
N ASP A 69 0.98 16.10 3.07
CA ASP A 69 1.55 17.01 2.09
C ASP A 69 2.90 16.52 1.53
N LEU A 70 3.71 15.82 2.34
CA LEU A 70 4.98 15.23 1.89
C LEU A 70 4.77 14.05 0.93
N PHE A 71 3.59 13.42 0.97
CA PHE A 71 3.26 12.23 0.18
C PHE A 71 2.26 12.50 -0.93
N ALA A 72 1.56 13.63 -0.89
CA ALA A 72 0.38 13.89 -1.71
C ALA A 72 0.69 14.27 -3.17
N SER A 73 1.94 14.53 -3.54
CA SER A 73 2.30 15.05 -4.87
C SER A 73 3.38 14.21 -5.54
N TRP A 74 3.11 12.93 -5.72
CA TRP A 74 4.06 11.97 -6.30
C TRP A 74 4.51 12.37 -7.70
N SER A 75 3.58 12.84 -8.54
CA SER A 75 3.90 13.29 -9.91
C SER A 75 4.79 14.54 -9.95
N LYS A 76 4.73 15.40 -8.96
CA LYS A 76 5.65 16.54 -8.85
C LYS A 76 7.04 16.10 -8.45
N ARG A 77 7.13 15.12 -7.53
CA ARG A 77 8.39 14.59 -7.00
C ARG A 77 9.09 13.65 -7.98
N TYR A 78 8.33 12.83 -8.69
CA TYR A 78 8.81 11.79 -9.60
C TYR A 78 8.34 12.05 -11.01
N LYS A 79 9.16 12.75 -11.79
CA LYS A 79 8.81 13.06 -13.18
C LYS A 79 8.90 11.83 -14.05
N VAL A 80 7.86 11.58 -14.82
CA VAL A 80 7.84 10.55 -15.85
C VAL A 80 8.87 10.87 -16.93
N THR A 81 9.65 9.86 -17.32
CA THR A 81 10.61 9.93 -18.42
C THR A 81 10.51 8.66 -19.27
N LYS A 82 11.11 8.65 -20.46
CA LYS A 82 11.19 7.43 -21.27
C LYS A 82 11.88 6.26 -20.55
N ALA A 83 12.89 6.56 -19.72
CA ALA A 83 13.60 5.55 -18.91
C ALA A 83 12.83 5.13 -17.66
N SER A 84 11.90 5.95 -17.18
CA SER A 84 11.11 5.72 -15.96
C SER A 84 9.65 6.10 -16.20
N PRO A 85 8.91 5.29 -16.99
CA PRO A 85 7.53 5.62 -17.37
C PRO A 85 6.55 5.53 -16.20
N HIS A 86 6.92 4.84 -15.12
CA HIS A 86 6.09 4.64 -13.92
C HIS A 86 6.65 5.38 -12.68
N ALA A 87 7.44 6.43 -12.87
CA ALA A 87 8.21 7.07 -11.81
C ALA A 87 7.39 7.48 -10.57
N ALA A 88 6.20 8.06 -10.74
CA ALA A 88 5.36 8.47 -9.62
C ALA A 88 4.70 7.26 -8.92
N ALA A 89 4.27 6.25 -9.68
CA ALA A 89 3.75 5.00 -9.15
C ALA A 89 4.84 4.24 -8.37
N ASP A 90 6.06 4.17 -8.90
CA ASP A 90 7.23 3.57 -8.25
C ASP A 90 7.54 4.27 -6.92
N GLY A 91 7.56 5.61 -6.94
CA GLY A 91 7.74 6.42 -5.72
C GLY A 91 6.66 6.13 -4.68
N TYR A 92 5.41 6.14 -5.10
CA TYR A 92 4.28 5.85 -4.21
C TYR A 92 4.35 4.44 -3.60
N LEU A 93 4.60 3.41 -4.40
CA LEU A 93 4.66 2.03 -3.91
C LEU A 93 5.86 1.82 -2.99
N ARG A 94 7.05 2.34 -3.36
CA ARG A 94 8.27 2.17 -2.58
C ARG A 94 8.26 2.98 -1.28
N GLU A 95 7.94 4.26 -1.35
CA GLU A 95 8.08 5.19 -0.22
C GLU A 95 6.77 5.40 0.54
N GLY A 96 5.65 5.47 -0.16
CA GLY A 96 4.33 5.61 0.46
C GLY A 96 3.75 4.30 1.00
N ARG A 97 4.22 3.14 0.50
CA ARG A 97 3.75 1.82 0.93
C ARG A 97 4.84 0.93 1.51
N GLY A 98 6.12 1.24 1.31
CA GLY A 98 7.23 0.43 1.79
C GLY A 98 7.44 -0.86 1.01
N PHE A 99 6.96 -0.96 -0.23
CA PHE A 99 7.03 -2.20 -1.00
C PHE A 99 8.35 -2.35 -1.75
N ASP A 100 8.88 -3.58 -1.81
CA ASP A 100 9.99 -3.92 -2.70
C ASP A 100 9.49 -4.05 -4.15
N LEU A 101 9.84 -3.06 -4.98
CA LEU A 101 9.42 -3.00 -6.38
C LEU A 101 9.99 -4.12 -7.24
N LYS A 102 11.07 -4.79 -6.83
CA LYS A 102 11.64 -5.91 -7.61
C LYS A 102 10.62 -7.04 -7.75
N ARG A 103 9.88 -7.33 -6.69
CA ARG A 103 8.82 -8.34 -6.69
C ARG A 103 7.52 -7.90 -7.38
N LEU A 104 7.36 -6.59 -7.60
CA LEU A 104 6.17 -6.01 -8.24
C LEU A 104 6.39 -5.65 -9.70
N LYS A 105 7.57 -5.93 -10.27
CA LYS A 105 7.90 -5.57 -11.64
C LYS A 105 6.92 -6.21 -12.63
N GLY A 106 6.30 -5.36 -13.47
CA GLY A 106 5.34 -5.82 -14.49
C GLY A 106 3.92 -6.09 -13.96
N THR A 107 3.64 -5.91 -12.66
CA THR A 107 2.31 -6.16 -12.08
C THR A 107 1.41 -4.93 -12.09
N TYR A 108 1.96 -3.75 -12.31
CA TYR A 108 1.24 -2.47 -12.34
C TYR A 108 1.73 -1.56 -13.45
N THR A 109 0.92 -0.56 -13.76
CA THR A 109 1.28 0.58 -14.62
C THR A 109 1.00 1.89 -13.90
N GLN A 110 1.62 2.97 -14.36
CA GLN A 110 1.22 4.31 -14.02
C GLN A 110 0.30 4.84 -15.10
N GLU A 111 -0.86 5.33 -14.70
CA GLU A 111 -1.85 5.93 -15.60
C GLU A 111 -2.25 7.31 -15.07
N SER A 112 -3.15 7.97 -15.78
CA SER A 112 -3.77 9.23 -15.36
C SER A 112 -5.27 9.08 -15.29
N TYR A 113 -5.86 9.53 -14.19
CA TYR A 113 -7.29 9.72 -14.07
C TYR A 113 -7.62 11.20 -14.24
N VAL A 114 -8.63 11.49 -15.03
CA VAL A 114 -9.16 12.84 -15.26
C VAL A 114 -10.63 12.87 -14.86
N ASP A 115 -10.96 13.75 -13.95
CA ASP A 115 -12.34 14.15 -13.63
C ASP A 115 -12.69 15.37 -14.48
N HIS A 116 -13.51 15.15 -15.50
CA HIS A 116 -13.86 16.20 -16.46
C HIS A 116 -14.79 17.27 -15.87
N GLU A 117 -15.63 16.91 -14.90
CA GLU A 117 -16.55 17.85 -14.24
C GLU A 117 -15.78 18.80 -13.34
N LYS A 118 -14.87 18.27 -12.55
CA LYS A 118 -14.02 19.05 -11.64
C LYS A 118 -12.80 19.68 -12.32
N LYS A 119 -12.50 19.29 -13.56
CA LYS A 119 -11.30 19.69 -14.31
C LYS A 119 -10.01 19.38 -13.53
N LEU A 120 -9.98 18.22 -12.85
CA LEU A 120 -8.86 17.75 -12.05
C LEU A 120 -8.25 16.50 -12.68
N SER A 121 -6.96 16.33 -12.48
CA SER A 121 -6.26 15.10 -12.85
C SER A 121 -5.33 14.64 -11.73
N THR A 122 -5.05 13.34 -11.72
CA THR A 122 -4.12 12.69 -10.79
C THR A 122 -3.43 11.54 -11.49
N ALA A 123 -2.18 11.27 -11.11
CA ALA A 123 -1.57 10.00 -11.46
C ALA A 123 -2.21 8.86 -10.66
N THR A 124 -2.19 7.66 -11.25
CA THR A 124 -2.70 6.45 -10.61
C THR A 124 -1.68 5.32 -10.67
N VAL A 125 -1.77 4.41 -9.71
CA VAL A 125 -1.17 3.07 -9.80
C VAL A 125 -2.27 2.13 -10.20
N ARG A 126 -2.15 1.50 -11.37
CA ARG A 126 -3.15 0.61 -11.94
C ARG A 126 -2.67 -0.83 -11.93
N PHE A 127 -3.51 -1.72 -11.44
CA PHE A 127 -3.33 -3.16 -11.47
C PHE A 127 -4.35 -3.78 -12.41
N ALA A 128 -3.86 -4.56 -13.36
CA ALA A 128 -4.73 -5.29 -14.28
C ALA A 128 -5.50 -6.39 -13.55
N LEU A 129 -6.77 -6.55 -13.92
CA LEU A 129 -7.64 -7.61 -13.46
C LEU A 129 -8.05 -8.49 -14.64
N ALA A 130 -8.57 -9.67 -14.36
CA ALA A 130 -9.09 -10.56 -15.39
C ALA A 130 -10.22 -9.89 -16.21
N GLY A 131 -10.44 -10.38 -17.43
CA GLY A 131 -11.50 -9.88 -18.32
C GLY A 131 -11.25 -8.45 -18.87
N GLY A 132 -9.99 -7.98 -18.88
CA GLY A 132 -9.63 -6.64 -19.34
C GLY A 132 -10.15 -5.52 -18.42
N SER A 133 -10.41 -5.84 -17.17
CA SER A 133 -10.73 -4.88 -16.11
C SER A 133 -9.44 -4.40 -15.43
N TYR A 134 -9.56 -3.42 -14.53
CA TYR A 134 -8.46 -2.96 -13.69
C TYR A 134 -9.00 -2.37 -12.38
N TRP A 135 -8.13 -2.31 -11.40
CA TRP A 135 -8.26 -1.47 -10.23
C TRP A 135 -7.12 -0.45 -10.23
N GLU A 136 -7.43 0.80 -9.90
CA GLU A 136 -6.41 1.83 -9.80
C GLU A 136 -6.56 2.70 -8.56
N ARG A 137 -5.41 3.04 -7.96
CA ARG A 137 -5.29 3.92 -6.82
C ARG A 137 -4.90 5.32 -7.29
N LEU A 138 -5.67 6.32 -6.90
CA LEU A 138 -5.31 7.73 -7.09
C LEU A 138 -4.17 8.07 -6.12
N ILE A 139 -3.08 8.67 -6.60
CA ILE A 139 -1.88 8.88 -5.78
C ILE A 139 -1.54 10.35 -5.52
N ASP A 140 -2.04 11.28 -6.34
CA ASP A 140 -1.86 12.72 -6.13
C ASP A 140 -3.15 13.35 -5.61
N HIS A 141 -3.12 13.85 -4.37
CA HIS A 141 -4.23 14.60 -3.76
C HIS A 141 -5.61 13.93 -3.92
N PRO A 142 -5.79 12.67 -3.45
CA PRO A 142 -7.06 11.96 -3.61
C PRO A 142 -8.24 12.66 -2.91
N GLU A 143 -7.99 13.50 -1.90
CA GLU A 143 -8.98 14.31 -1.20
C GLU A 143 -9.73 15.28 -2.11
N ARG A 144 -9.15 15.66 -3.25
CA ARG A 144 -9.79 16.53 -4.24
C ARG A 144 -10.89 15.85 -5.05
N PHE A 145 -10.98 14.52 -4.98
CA PHE A 145 -11.92 13.69 -5.72
C PHE A 145 -13.03 13.11 -4.81
N ASP A 146 -13.60 13.94 -3.91
CA ASP A 146 -14.66 13.57 -2.96
C ASP A 146 -14.30 12.31 -2.15
N SER A 147 -13.07 12.26 -1.66
CA SER A 147 -12.53 11.12 -0.91
C SER A 147 -12.42 9.81 -1.71
N MET A 148 -12.61 9.85 -3.03
CA MET A 148 -12.38 8.69 -3.89
C MET A 148 -10.89 8.36 -3.90
N LYS A 149 -10.51 7.32 -3.18
CA LYS A 149 -9.10 6.89 -3.08
C LYS A 149 -8.70 5.92 -4.19
N ALA A 150 -9.66 5.17 -4.71
CA ALA A 150 -9.45 4.15 -5.73
C ALA A 150 -10.71 3.94 -6.56
N ARG A 151 -10.55 3.34 -7.73
CA ARG A 151 -11.66 3.03 -8.64
C ARG A 151 -11.38 1.77 -9.45
N PHE A 152 -12.45 1.22 -10.01
CA PHE A 152 -12.39 0.12 -10.97
C PHE A 152 -12.65 0.61 -12.40
N ALA A 153 -12.29 -0.21 -13.37
CA ALA A 153 -12.65 0.00 -14.76
C ALA A 153 -14.17 0.14 -14.90
N PRO A 154 -14.67 1.23 -15.52
CA PRO A 154 -16.11 1.40 -15.71
C PRO A 154 -16.68 0.30 -16.61
N GLY A 155 -17.89 -0.19 -16.27
CA GLY A 155 -18.62 -1.16 -17.09
C GLY A 155 -17.99 -2.56 -17.18
N LYS A 156 -16.97 -2.87 -16.36
CA LYS A 156 -16.32 -4.19 -16.34
C LYS A 156 -16.71 -4.99 -15.10
N ALA A 157 -17.01 -6.27 -15.32
CA ALA A 157 -17.32 -7.19 -14.23
C ALA A 157 -16.06 -7.49 -13.38
N ARG A 158 -16.26 -7.60 -12.06
CA ARG A 158 -15.23 -8.00 -11.09
C ARG A 158 -15.74 -9.02 -10.08
N ALA A 159 -17.05 -9.23 -10.04
CA ALA A 159 -17.68 -10.15 -9.10
C ALA A 159 -17.16 -11.57 -9.28
N GLY A 160 -16.90 -12.24 -8.17
CA GLY A 160 -16.42 -13.62 -8.16
C GLY A 160 -14.94 -13.80 -8.47
N MET A 161 -14.19 -12.71 -8.69
CA MET A 161 -12.76 -12.74 -9.01
C MET A 161 -11.92 -12.28 -7.82
N TRP A 162 -10.64 -12.59 -7.85
CA TRP A 162 -9.61 -12.00 -7.01
C TRP A 162 -8.46 -11.44 -7.84
N TRP A 163 -7.59 -10.69 -7.20
CA TRP A 163 -6.30 -10.32 -7.76
C TRP A 163 -5.18 -11.07 -7.03
N GLN A 164 -4.12 -11.41 -7.75
CA GLN A 164 -2.94 -12.07 -7.22
C GLN A 164 -1.66 -11.55 -7.87
N LEU A 165 -0.54 -11.66 -7.16
CA LEU A 165 0.75 -11.51 -7.80
C LEU A 165 0.97 -12.63 -8.81
N PRO A 166 1.54 -12.34 -10.01
CA PRO A 166 2.02 -13.39 -10.91
C PRO A 166 3.14 -14.18 -10.22
N ASP A 167 3.35 -15.42 -10.67
CA ASP A 167 4.46 -16.31 -10.27
C ASP A 167 4.39 -16.92 -8.85
N THR A 168 3.26 -17.48 -8.51
CA THR A 168 3.23 -18.52 -7.47
C THR A 168 3.30 -19.89 -8.14
N GLU A 169 4.51 -20.42 -8.33
CA GLU A 169 4.74 -21.70 -9.03
C GLU A 169 4.18 -22.92 -8.26
N GLN A 170 4.01 -22.82 -6.96
CA GLN A 170 3.51 -23.91 -6.13
C GLN A 170 2.21 -23.56 -5.44
N MET A 171 1.29 -24.53 -5.38
CA MET A 171 0.06 -24.40 -4.61
C MET A 171 0.42 -24.35 -3.11
N PRO A 172 0.07 -23.26 -2.40
CA PRO A 172 0.39 -23.15 -0.99
C PRO A 172 -0.50 -24.08 -0.14
N GLU A 173 -0.05 -24.47 1.05
CA GLU A 173 -0.88 -25.19 2.02
C GLU A 173 -1.98 -24.30 2.61
N THR A 174 -1.68 -23.02 2.79
CA THR A 174 -2.60 -22.01 3.31
C THR A 174 -2.59 -20.79 2.40
N LEU A 175 -3.77 -20.29 2.07
CA LEU A 175 -3.98 -19.12 1.21
C LEU A 175 -4.79 -18.07 1.96
N TRP A 176 -4.22 -16.88 2.12
CA TRP A 176 -4.86 -15.76 2.78
C TRP A 176 -5.67 -14.92 1.77
N LEU A 177 -6.89 -14.59 2.15
CA LEU A 177 -7.82 -13.79 1.35
C LEU A 177 -7.97 -12.42 2.01
N ALA A 178 -7.17 -11.46 1.54
CA ALA A 178 -7.19 -10.09 2.04
C ALA A 178 -8.21 -9.24 1.30
N GLU A 179 -8.69 -8.15 1.89
CA GLU A 179 -9.69 -7.29 1.27
C GLU A 179 -9.13 -6.56 0.05
N GLY A 180 -7.98 -5.91 0.19
CA GLY A 180 -7.39 -5.02 -0.82
C GLY A 180 -6.13 -5.56 -1.48
N ILE A 181 -5.80 -5.00 -2.66
CA ILE A 181 -4.59 -5.38 -3.41
C ILE A 181 -3.31 -5.09 -2.60
N PHE A 182 -3.27 -3.97 -1.89
CA PHE A 182 -2.08 -3.61 -1.12
C PHE A 182 -1.86 -4.52 0.10
N ASP A 183 -2.94 -5.03 0.68
CA ASP A 183 -2.87 -5.97 1.80
C ASP A 183 -2.36 -7.32 1.33
N ALA A 184 -2.86 -7.80 0.19
CA ALA A 184 -2.35 -9.01 -0.44
C ALA A 184 -0.87 -8.87 -0.84
N ILE A 185 -0.45 -7.71 -1.38
CA ILE A 185 0.96 -7.43 -1.68
C ILE A 185 1.79 -7.45 -0.39
N ALA A 186 1.33 -6.81 0.68
CA ALA A 186 2.05 -6.78 1.94
C ALA A 186 2.28 -8.19 2.50
N LEU A 187 1.25 -9.05 2.47
CA LEU A 187 1.36 -10.45 2.89
C LEU A 187 2.37 -11.21 2.01
N GLU A 188 2.24 -11.14 0.71
CA GLU A 188 3.12 -11.81 -0.26
C GLU A 188 4.59 -11.37 -0.13
N LEU A 189 4.85 -10.08 0.10
CA LEU A 189 6.21 -9.58 0.31
C LEU A 189 6.83 -10.12 1.61
N ASN A 190 6.00 -10.52 2.57
CA ASN A 190 6.42 -11.17 3.82
C ASN A 190 6.38 -12.71 3.75
N GLY A 191 6.24 -13.30 2.56
CA GLY A 191 6.25 -14.74 2.36
C GLY A 191 4.94 -15.45 2.74
N ILE A 192 3.86 -14.71 2.91
CA ILE A 192 2.53 -15.23 3.22
C ILE A 192 1.71 -15.24 1.93
N PRO A 193 1.36 -16.42 1.37
CA PRO A 193 0.57 -16.51 0.14
C PRO A 193 -0.80 -15.85 0.30
N ALA A 194 -1.10 -14.87 -0.54
CA ALA A 194 -2.31 -14.08 -0.42
C ALA A 194 -2.99 -13.75 -1.75
N ARG A 195 -4.29 -13.47 -1.70
CA ARG A 195 -5.10 -12.97 -2.81
C ARG A 195 -5.92 -11.79 -2.33
N ALA A 196 -6.15 -10.80 -3.18
CA ALA A 196 -7.02 -9.68 -2.87
C ALA A 196 -8.43 -9.94 -3.37
N LEU A 197 -9.40 -9.83 -2.50
CA LEU A 197 -10.83 -9.98 -2.82
C LEU A 197 -11.40 -8.76 -3.56
N LEU A 198 -10.70 -7.64 -3.56
CA LEU A 198 -11.08 -6.36 -4.19
C LEU A 198 -12.23 -5.63 -3.47
N SER A 199 -12.85 -6.23 -2.48
CA SER A 199 -13.88 -5.68 -1.60
C SER A 199 -14.27 -6.73 -0.56
N SER A 200 -14.63 -6.32 0.66
CA SER A 200 -15.19 -7.19 1.71
C SER A 200 -16.47 -7.92 1.25
N ASN A 201 -17.24 -7.31 0.36
CA ASN A 201 -18.50 -7.87 -0.16
C ASN A 201 -18.34 -8.78 -1.40
N ASN A 202 -17.12 -8.97 -1.88
CA ASN A 202 -16.88 -9.81 -3.05
C ASN A 202 -16.51 -11.23 -2.66
N TYR A 203 -17.48 -12.14 -2.73
CA TYR A 203 -17.18 -13.57 -2.62
C TYR A 203 -16.55 -14.07 -3.93
N PRO A 204 -15.30 -14.59 -3.93
CA PRO A 204 -14.52 -14.86 -5.15
C PRO A 204 -14.87 -16.22 -5.77
N ARG A 205 -16.13 -16.48 -6.04
CA ARG A 205 -16.62 -17.80 -6.48
C ARG A 205 -15.90 -18.30 -7.74
N LEU A 206 -15.78 -17.48 -8.77
CA LEU A 206 -15.14 -17.89 -10.04
C LEU A 206 -13.66 -18.23 -9.83
N ALA A 207 -12.98 -17.47 -9.00
CA ALA A 207 -11.59 -17.71 -8.70
C ALA A 207 -11.38 -18.97 -7.85
N LEU A 208 -12.30 -19.26 -6.91
CA LEU A 208 -12.29 -20.50 -6.12
C LEU A 208 -12.58 -21.73 -6.96
N ASP A 209 -13.52 -21.64 -7.91
CA ASP A 209 -13.81 -22.72 -8.84
C ASP A 209 -12.59 -23.03 -9.73
N ALA A 210 -11.91 -21.98 -10.24
CA ALA A 210 -10.68 -22.12 -11.01
C ALA A 210 -9.54 -22.73 -10.17
N LEU A 211 -9.38 -22.31 -8.91
CA LEU A 211 -8.42 -22.88 -7.97
C LEU A 211 -8.68 -24.38 -7.76
N ALA A 212 -9.94 -24.76 -7.55
CA ALA A 212 -10.33 -26.14 -7.36
C ALA A 212 -9.99 -27.00 -8.59
N GLU A 213 -10.21 -26.48 -9.78
CA GLU A 213 -9.86 -27.13 -11.04
C GLU A 213 -8.34 -27.28 -11.20
N GLN A 214 -7.56 -26.25 -10.87
CA GLN A 214 -6.10 -26.30 -10.88
C GLN A 214 -5.59 -27.39 -9.95
N CYS A 215 -6.08 -27.46 -8.70
CA CYS A 215 -5.68 -28.49 -7.76
C CYS A 215 -6.01 -29.90 -8.27
N SER A 216 -7.19 -30.08 -8.86
CA SER A 216 -7.61 -31.35 -9.46
C SER A 216 -6.68 -31.78 -10.57
N LYS A 217 -6.34 -30.87 -11.50
CA LYS A 217 -5.41 -31.13 -12.63
C LYS A 217 -3.99 -31.44 -12.17
N ALA A 218 -3.53 -30.76 -11.12
CA ALA A 218 -2.19 -30.94 -10.56
C ALA A 218 -2.11 -32.13 -9.60
N GLY A 219 -3.22 -32.77 -9.25
CA GLY A 219 -3.26 -33.85 -8.25
C GLY A 219 -2.87 -33.42 -6.85
N CYS A 220 -3.02 -32.12 -6.50
CA CYS A 220 -2.67 -31.58 -5.20
C CYS A 220 -3.90 -31.28 -4.34
N LYS A 221 -3.69 -31.16 -3.02
CA LYS A 221 -4.74 -30.74 -2.09
C LYS A 221 -5.08 -29.27 -2.28
N ARG A 222 -6.35 -28.92 -2.06
CA ARG A 222 -6.75 -27.51 -1.99
C ARG A 222 -6.15 -26.85 -0.74
N PRO A 223 -5.73 -25.59 -0.82
CA PRO A 223 -5.22 -24.88 0.36
C PRO A 223 -6.32 -24.63 1.40
N VAL A 224 -5.90 -24.51 2.64
CA VAL A 224 -6.74 -23.92 3.69
C VAL A 224 -6.91 -22.43 3.39
N LEU A 225 -8.15 -21.95 3.38
CA LEU A 225 -8.44 -20.54 3.13
C LEU A 225 -8.58 -19.77 4.45
N VAL A 226 -7.82 -18.70 4.59
CA VAL A 226 -7.88 -17.79 5.74
C VAL A 226 -8.44 -16.45 5.28
N TRP A 227 -9.59 -16.05 5.84
CA TRP A 227 -10.20 -14.75 5.54
C TRP A 227 -9.58 -13.69 6.45
N ALA A 228 -8.81 -12.78 5.85
CA ALA A 228 -8.16 -11.65 6.49
C ALA A 228 -8.81 -10.35 6.01
N LEU A 229 -10.02 -10.10 6.51
CA LEU A 229 -10.82 -8.92 6.23
C LEU A 229 -10.67 -7.91 7.35
N ASP A 230 -10.86 -6.63 7.03
CA ASP A 230 -10.88 -5.58 8.02
C ASP A 230 -12.08 -5.80 8.96
N HIS A 231 -11.87 -5.55 10.23
CA HIS A 231 -12.93 -5.59 11.25
C HIS A 231 -13.43 -4.17 11.45
N ASP A 232 -14.60 -3.86 10.89
CA ASP A 232 -15.31 -2.58 11.08
C ASP A 232 -16.03 -2.54 12.43
#